data_2b942bd1a22e152ba9cc27a3331b3993
#
_entry.id   2b942bd1a22e152ba9cc27a3331b3993
#
_cell.length_a   1.000
_cell.length_b   1.000
_cell.length_c   1.000
_cell.angle_alpha   90.00
_cell.angle_beta   90.00
_cell.angle_gamma   90.00
#
_symmetry.space_group_name_H-M   'P 1'
#
loop_
_entity.id
_entity.type
_entity.pdbx_description
1 polymer ?
#
loop_
_entity_poly.entity_id
_entity_poly.type
_entity_poly.pdbx_seq_one_letter_code
_entity_poly.pdbx_strand_id
1 'polypeptide(L)'
;MNKKRLIASFLLISLITLGITTAVAQARSGSGLPLPRFVTLRSGEVNLRAGPGVRYPVEWVYKKRHLPVEVVAEYDTWRKIRDWQGTQGWVHQGMLSGKRSIIVTGDLRTLRSEPDTAANPSAKLEEGVIARLLECPDGTTWCKIEADGYLGWLRKAEFWGVYSGESLE
;
A
#
# COMPACT_ATOMS: atom_id res chain seq x y z
N MET A 1 -37.48 -39.20 74.59
CA MET A 1 -36.26 -38.48 74.11
C MET A 1 -36.27 -38.49 72.64
N ASN A 2 -36.81 -37.40 72.00
CA ASN A 2 -37.03 -37.32 70.57
C ASN A 2 -35.96 -36.41 69.93
N LYS A 3 -35.10 -36.98 69.11
CA LYS A 3 -34.16 -36.21 68.27
C LYS A 3 -34.85 -35.85 66.98
N LYS A 4 -35.16 -34.57 66.83
CA LYS A 4 -35.66 -34.01 65.56
C LYS A 4 -34.45 -33.77 64.61
N ARG A 5 -34.44 -34.42 63.45
CA ARG A 5 -33.48 -34.21 62.41
C ARG A 5 -33.97 -33.03 61.55
N LEU A 6 -33.20 -31.93 61.50
CA LEU A 6 -33.37 -30.86 60.54
C LEU A 6 -32.68 -31.28 59.22
N ILE A 7 -33.46 -31.36 58.17
CA ILE A 7 -32.98 -31.54 56.84
C ILE A 7 -32.84 -30.12 56.24
N ALA A 8 -31.61 -29.65 56.08
CA ALA A 8 -31.32 -28.38 55.31
C ALA A 8 -31.26 -28.70 53.83
N SER A 9 -32.27 -28.24 53.08
CA SER A 9 -32.27 -28.29 51.65
C SER A 9 -31.39 -27.12 51.08
N PHE A 10 -30.23 -27.44 50.53
CA PHE A 10 -29.44 -26.49 49.75
C PHE A 10 -29.98 -26.42 48.31
N LEU A 11 -30.68 -25.35 48.02
CA LEU A 11 -31.05 -24.97 46.63
C LEU A 11 -29.80 -24.37 45.96
N LEU A 12 -29.18 -25.16 45.08
CA LEU A 12 -28.14 -24.67 44.18
C LEU A 12 -28.82 -23.88 43.03
N ILE A 13 -28.78 -22.58 43.12
CA ILE A 13 -29.15 -21.71 41.98
C ILE A 13 -27.96 -21.65 41.05
N SER A 14 -27.98 -22.43 39.96
CA SER A 14 -27.02 -22.37 38.87
C SER A 14 -27.31 -21.14 38.00
N LEU A 15 -26.52 -20.08 38.15
CA LEU A 15 -26.59 -18.89 37.33
C LEU A 15 -25.91 -19.20 35.99
N ILE A 16 -26.69 -19.53 34.96
CA ILE A 16 -26.21 -19.69 33.60
C ILE A 16 -26.02 -18.27 33.01
N THR A 17 -24.79 -17.76 33.07
CA THR A 17 -24.41 -16.53 32.34
C THR A 17 -24.31 -16.86 30.87
N LEU A 18 -25.36 -16.51 30.12
CA LEU A 18 -25.35 -16.55 28.66
C LEU A 18 -24.41 -15.45 28.15
N GLY A 19 -23.17 -15.81 27.85
CA GLY A 19 -22.21 -14.91 27.25
C GLY A 19 -22.65 -14.56 25.81
N ILE A 20 -23.22 -13.37 25.63
CA ILE A 20 -23.48 -12.82 24.29
C ILE A 20 -22.15 -12.44 23.68
N THR A 21 -21.55 -13.35 22.90
CA THR A 21 -20.43 -13.01 22.01
C THR A 21 -21.00 -12.19 20.86
N THR A 22 -20.93 -10.87 20.96
CA THR A 22 -21.15 -9.98 19.82
C THR A 22 -20.02 -10.22 18.82
N ALA A 23 -20.28 -11.05 17.81
CA ALA A 23 -19.44 -11.13 16.63
C ALA A 23 -19.49 -9.76 15.93
N VAL A 24 -18.46 -8.94 16.12
CA VAL A 24 -18.26 -7.73 15.32
C VAL A 24 -17.99 -8.22 13.91
N ALA A 25 -19.03 -8.20 13.08
CA ALA A 25 -18.89 -8.42 11.65
C ALA A 25 -18.01 -7.28 11.12
N GLN A 26 -16.71 -7.51 10.99
CA GLN A 26 -15.83 -6.64 10.24
C GLN A 26 -16.33 -6.64 8.80
N ALA A 27 -17.02 -5.57 8.43
CA ALA A 27 -17.36 -5.31 7.05
C ALA A 27 -16.04 -5.30 6.27
N ARG A 28 -15.80 -6.33 5.44
CA ARG A 28 -14.68 -6.38 4.51
C ARG A 28 -14.97 -5.39 3.39
N SER A 29 -14.86 -4.10 3.69
CA SER A 29 -14.93 -3.03 2.72
C SER A 29 -13.53 -2.80 2.16
N GLY A 30 -13.13 -3.61 1.19
CA GLY A 30 -11.82 -3.44 0.58
C GLY A 30 -11.51 -4.53 -0.46
N SER A 31 -10.36 -4.41 -1.10
CA SER A 31 -9.90 -5.36 -2.13
C SER A 31 -9.45 -6.71 -1.55
N GLY A 32 -9.26 -6.82 -0.24
CA GLY A 32 -8.64 -7.98 0.41
C GLY A 32 -7.11 -8.05 0.23
N LEU A 33 -6.52 -7.11 -0.49
CA LEU A 33 -5.07 -7.04 -0.69
C LEU A 33 -4.37 -6.44 0.54
N PRO A 34 -3.09 -6.79 0.79
CA PRO A 34 -2.30 -6.22 1.88
C PRO A 34 -2.24 -4.69 1.84
N LEU A 35 -2.17 -4.08 3.02
CA LEU A 35 -1.92 -2.65 3.20
C LEU A 35 -0.74 -2.46 4.16
N PRO A 36 0.12 -1.46 3.91
CA PRO A 36 0.15 -0.62 2.70
C PRO A 36 0.66 -1.38 1.48
N ARG A 37 0.41 -0.85 0.27
CA ARG A 37 0.96 -1.42 -0.97
C ARG A 37 1.15 -0.37 -2.05
N PHE A 38 2.15 -0.57 -2.91
CA PHE A 38 2.38 0.27 -4.07
C PHE A 38 1.53 -0.15 -5.28
N VAL A 39 1.00 0.86 -5.97
CA VAL A 39 0.25 0.76 -7.21
C VAL A 39 0.61 1.96 -8.10
N THR A 40 0.05 2.07 -9.31
CA THR A 40 0.26 3.22 -10.20
C THR A 40 -1.05 3.90 -10.56
N LEU A 41 -0.98 5.20 -10.86
CA LEU A 41 -2.07 5.91 -11.50
C LEU A 41 -2.26 5.41 -12.95
N ARG A 42 -3.50 5.02 -13.28
CA ARG A 42 -3.85 4.48 -14.61
C ARG A 42 -3.99 5.58 -15.66
N SER A 43 -4.50 6.74 -15.25
CA SER A 43 -4.80 7.87 -16.14
C SER A 43 -3.74 8.97 -16.02
N GLY A 44 -3.62 9.77 -17.07
CA GLY A 44 -2.82 11.01 -17.06
C GLY A 44 -3.50 12.15 -16.29
N GLU A 45 -4.75 11.97 -15.88
CA GLU A 45 -5.45 12.91 -15.00
C GLU A 45 -6.23 12.14 -13.93
N VAL A 46 -5.94 12.40 -12.66
CA VAL A 46 -6.58 11.73 -11.52
C VAL A 46 -6.86 12.75 -10.41
N ASN A 47 -8.13 12.85 -10.04
CA ASN A 47 -8.57 13.69 -8.94
C ASN A 47 -8.33 13.02 -7.59
N LEU A 48 -7.57 13.67 -6.73
CA LEU A 48 -7.42 13.35 -5.30
C LEU A 48 -8.45 14.15 -4.52
N ARG A 49 -9.24 13.47 -3.67
CA ARG A 49 -10.34 14.08 -2.92
C ARG A 49 -10.09 14.02 -1.42
N ALA A 50 -10.71 14.94 -0.69
CA ALA A 50 -10.66 14.99 0.78
C ALA A 50 -11.27 13.75 1.45
N GLY A 51 -12.17 13.02 0.77
CA GLY A 51 -12.85 11.86 1.33
C GLY A 51 -13.28 10.84 0.28
N PRO A 52 -13.76 9.66 0.74
CA PRO A 52 -14.10 8.53 -0.12
C PRO A 52 -15.48 8.72 -0.78
N GLY A 53 -15.54 9.53 -1.82
CA GLY A 53 -16.76 9.76 -2.59
C GLY A 53 -16.69 10.97 -3.51
N VAL A 54 -17.49 10.99 -4.56
CA VAL A 54 -17.55 12.11 -5.53
C VAL A 54 -18.08 13.42 -4.91
N ARG A 55 -18.80 13.32 -3.80
CA ARG A 55 -19.32 14.48 -3.03
C ARG A 55 -18.23 15.27 -2.30
N TYR A 56 -17.07 14.64 -2.06
CA TYR A 56 -15.96 15.32 -1.40
C TYR A 56 -15.20 16.19 -2.40
N PRO A 57 -14.72 17.37 -1.97
CA PRO A 57 -14.00 18.29 -2.84
C PRO A 57 -12.71 17.64 -3.37
N VAL A 58 -12.32 18.08 -4.57
CA VAL A 58 -11.02 17.77 -5.14
C VAL A 58 -9.99 18.70 -4.52
N GLU A 59 -8.96 18.13 -3.89
CA GLU A 59 -7.85 18.86 -3.26
C GLU A 59 -6.64 18.95 -4.15
N TRP A 60 -6.45 17.94 -5.02
CA TRP A 60 -5.31 17.88 -5.93
C TRP A 60 -5.69 17.18 -7.23
N VAL A 61 -4.98 17.50 -8.32
CA VAL A 61 -5.14 16.81 -9.60
C VAL A 61 -3.77 16.36 -10.11
N TYR A 62 -3.55 15.05 -10.12
CA TYR A 62 -2.35 14.46 -10.73
C TYR A 62 -2.45 14.51 -12.25
N LYS A 63 -1.40 14.97 -12.91
CA LYS A 63 -1.31 15.08 -14.36
C LYS A 63 -0.30 14.10 -15.00
N LYS A 64 0.20 13.14 -14.21
CA LYS A 64 1.20 12.16 -14.69
C LYS A 64 0.64 10.74 -14.65
N ARG A 65 0.61 10.09 -15.82
CA ARG A 65 0.28 8.66 -15.91
C ARG A 65 1.42 7.82 -15.33
N HIS A 66 1.08 6.66 -14.81
CA HIS A 66 2.02 5.70 -14.19
C HIS A 66 2.76 6.23 -12.96
N LEU A 67 2.34 7.37 -12.40
CA LEU A 67 2.88 7.84 -11.14
C LEU A 67 2.71 6.76 -10.07
N PRO A 68 3.79 6.32 -9.37
CA PRO A 68 3.65 5.42 -8.24
C PRO A 68 2.91 6.12 -7.10
N VAL A 69 2.04 5.38 -6.44
CA VAL A 69 1.35 5.82 -5.22
C VAL A 69 1.21 4.64 -4.26
N GLU A 70 1.18 4.91 -2.98
CA GLU A 70 0.98 3.90 -1.96
C GLU A 70 -0.47 3.92 -1.47
N VAL A 71 -1.17 2.80 -1.56
CA VAL A 71 -2.49 2.64 -0.95
C VAL A 71 -2.31 2.36 0.54
N VAL A 72 -2.80 3.26 1.38
CA VAL A 72 -2.65 3.19 2.85
C VAL A 72 -3.95 2.82 3.56
N ALA A 73 -5.12 3.01 2.91
CA ALA A 73 -6.42 2.60 3.42
C ALA A 73 -7.41 2.36 2.26
N GLU A 74 -8.47 1.63 2.56
CA GLU A 74 -9.56 1.34 1.61
C GLU A 74 -10.91 1.60 2.25
N TYR A 75 -11.84 2.09 1.46
CA TYR A 75 -13.24 2.25 1.82
C TYR A 75 -14.10 2.04 0.57
N ASP A 76 -14.87 0.95 0.53
CA ASP A 76 -15.67 0.56 -0.63
C ASP A 76 -14.84 0.57 -1.93
N THR A 77 -15.24 1.37 -2.92
CA THR A 77 -14.53 1.55 -4.20
C THR A 77 -13.41 2.61 -4.15
N TRP A 78 -13.17 3.21 -2.99
CA TRP A 78 -12.18 4.27 -2.80
C TRP A 78 -10.93 3.76 -2.12
N ARG A 79 -9.79 4.35 -2.51
CA ARG A 79 -8.47 4.05 -1.95
C ARG A 79 -7.86 5.34 -1.43
N LYS A 80 -7.46 5.35 -0.16
CA LYS A 80 -6.63 6.43 0.36
C LYS A 80 -5.21 6.18 -0.09
N ILE A 81 -4.66 7.12 -0.84
CA ILE A 81 -3.31 7.03 -1.35
C ILE A 81 -2.39 8.03 -0.66
N ARG A 82 -1.08 7.75 -0.72
CA ARG A 82 0.01 8.65 -0.38
C ARG A 82 0.97 8.70 -1.55
N ASP A 83 1.44 9.89 -1.93
CA ASP A 83 2.49 10.06 -2.93
C ASP A 83 3.89 10.17 -2.29
N TRP A 84 4.92 10.33 -3.13
CA TRP A 84 6.33 10.43 -2.70
C TRP A 84 6.65 11.71 -1.91
N GLN A 85 5.80 12.74 -2.00
CA GLN A 85 5.91 14.00 -1.25
C GLN A 85 5.13 13.97 0.06
N GLY A 86 4.41 12.87 0.32
CA GLY A 86 3.60 12.69 1.52
C GLY A 86 2.17 13.20 1.41
N THR A 87 1.75 13.73 0.24
CA THR A 87 0.37 14.16 -0.01
C THR A 87 -0.57 12.96 0.09
N GLN A 88 -1.66 13.09 0.82
CA GLN A 88 -2.63 12.02 1.02
C GLN A 88 -4.04 12.47 0.61
N GLY A 89 -4.84 11.54 0.12
CA GLY A 89 -6.25 11.74 -0.17
C GLY A 89 -6.86 10.51 -0.82
N TRP A 90 -8.08 10.64 -1.29
CA TRP A 90 -8.88 9.53 -1.80
C TRP A 90 -9.01 9.58 -3.32
N VAL A 91 -8.78 8.44 -3.95
CA VAL A 91 -8.99 8.22 -5.38
C VAL A 91 -9.90 7.02 -5.60
N HIS A 92 -10.68 7.03 -6.67
CA HIS A 92 -11.48 5.87 -7.04
C HIS A 92 -10.58 4.74 -7.53
N GLN A 93 -10.85 3.48 -7.14
CA GLN A 93 -10.04 2.31 -7.49
C GLN A 93 -9.82 2.16 -9.00
N GLY A 94 -10.80 2.56 -9.83
CA GLY A 94 -10.69 2.53 -11.29
C GLY A 94 -9.58 3.42 -11.86
N MET A 95 -9.08 4.38 -11.07
CA MET A 95 -7.95 5.23 -11.43
C MET A 95 -6.60 4.60 -11.11
N LEU A 96 -6.58 3.43 -10.50
CA LEU A 96 -5.37 2.71 -10.10
C LEU A 96 -5.12 1.48 -10.97
N SER A 97 -3.87 1.06 -11.02
CA SER A 97 -3.41 -0.15 -11.70
C SER A 97 -2.40 -0.89 -10.82
N GLY A 98 -2.48 -2.22 -10.79
CA GLY A 98 -1.50 -3.07 -10.10
C GLY A 98 -0.12 -3.12 -10.77
N LYS A 99 0.08 -2.46 -11.94
CA LYS A 99 1.41 -2.33 -12.52
C LYS A 99 2.33 -1.58 -11.57
N ARG A 100 3.60 -1.95 -11.58
CA ARG A 100 4.58 -1.34 -10.69
C ARG A 100 5.42 -0.31 -11.46
N SER A 101 5.64 0.82 -10.81
CA SER A 101 6.55 1.88 -11.28
C SER A 101 7.28 2.47 -10.09
N ILE A 102 8.30 3.24 -10.40
CA ILE A 102 9.08 4.04 -9.46
C ILE A 102 9.11 5.50 -9.91
N ILE A 103 9.42 6.37 -8.99
CA ILE A 103 9.79 7.76 -9.30
C ILE A 103 11.17 8.03 -8.72
N VAL A 104 12.06 8.57 -9.55
CA VAL A 104 13.43 8.94 -9.15
C VAL A 104 13.37 10.09 -8.16
N THR A 105 14.11 9.99 -7.06
CA THR A 105 14.14 10.99 -5.99
C THR A 105 15.54 11.55 -5.76
N GLY A 106 15.60 12.81 -5.32
CA GLY A 106 16.85 13.53 -5.06
C GLY A 106 17.56 13.94 -6.35
N ASP A 107 18.88 13.96 -6.33
CA ASP A 107 19.70 14.43 -7.44
C ASP A 107 19.67 13.50 -8.67
N LEU A 108 20.43 13.90 -9.70
CA LEU A 108 20.64 13.11 -10.92
C LEU A 108 21.18 11.71 -10.60
N ARG A 109 20.47 10.65 -11.01
CA ARG A 109 20.83 9.25 -10.77
C ARG A 109 21.42 8.62 -12.02
N THR A 110 22.29 7.63 -11.80
CA THR A 110 22.88 6.86 -12.90
C THR A 110 22.22 5.50 -12.99
N LEU A 111 21.47 5.29 -14.07
CA LEU A 111 20.99 3.96 -14.45
C LEU A 111 22.20 3.15 -14.95
N ARG A 112 22.40 1.94 -14.41
CA ARG A 112 23.58 1.11 -14.69
C ARG A 112 23.21 -0.14 -15.47
N SER A 113 24.14 -0.63 -16.28
CA SER A 113 23.94 -1.87 -17.05
C SER A 113 23.79 -3.11 -16.17
N GLU A 114 24.40 -3.11 -14.97
CA GLU A 114 24.39 -4.20 -14.00
C GLU A 114 24.17 -3.67 -12.58
N PRO A 115 23.77 -4.51 -11.61
CA PRO A 115 23.54 -4.11 -10.22
C PRO A 115 24.86 -3.90 -9.46
N ASP A 116 25.72 -3.07 -9.99
CA ASP A 116 27.03 -2.70 -9.46
C ASP A 116 27.29 -1.20 -9.65
N THR A 117 27.87 -0.57 -8.62
CA THR A 117 28.26 0.84 -8.66
C THR A 117 29.38 1.14 -9.65
N ALA A 118 30.20 0.17 -10.01
CA ALA A 118 31.27 0.27 -11.02
C ALA A 118 30.80 -0.04 -12.45
N ALA A 119 29.58 -0.59 -12.62
CA ALA A 119 29.04 -0.94 -13.93
C ALA A 119 28.87 0.30 -14.83
N ASN A 120 28.90 0.08 -16.13
CA ASN A 120 28.75 1.12 -17.13
C ASN A 120 27.40 1.85 -17.00
N PRO A 121 27.36 3.18 -17.21
CA PRO A 121 26.10 3.91 -17.24
C PRO A 121 25.30 3.55 -18.50
N SER A 122 24.00 3.23 -18.34
CA SER A 122 23.04 3.09 -19.45
C SER A 122 22.35 4.43 -19.75
N ALA A 123 22.04 5.21 -18.70
CA ALA A 123 21.41 6.53 -18.82
C ALA A 123 21.64 7.36 -17.54
N LYS A 124 21.31 8.64 -17.63
CA LYS A 124 21.15 9.53 -16.48
C LYS A 124 19.68 9.87 -16.30
N LEU A 125 19.18 9.76 -15.08
CA LEU A 125 17.79 10.01 -14.73
C LEU A 125 17.69 11.20 -13.78
N GLU A 126 16.92 12.20 -14.17
CA GLU A 126 16.63 13.37 -13.35
C GLU A 126 15.60 13.02 -12.27
N GLU A 127 15.53 13.85 -11.22
CA GLU A 127 14.47 13.78 -10.23
C GLU A 127 13.08 13.87 -10.88
N GLY A 128 12.14 13.07 -10.41
CA GLY A 128 10.77 13.06 -10.90
C GLY A 128 10.56 12.24 -12.18
N VAL A 129 11.60 11.60 -12.71
CA VAL A 129 11.47 10.61 -13.80
C VAL A 129 10.70 9.40 -13.27
N ILE A 130 9.65 9.00 -14.00
CA ILE A 130 8.86 7.81 -13.70
C ILE A 130 9.38 6.68 -14.59
N ALA A 131 9.70 5.55 -13.98
CA ALA A 131 10.18 4.38 -14.68
C ALA A 131 9.33 3.14 -14.34
N ARG A 132 9.22 2.22 -15.26
CA ARG A 132 8.58 0.92 -15.04
C ARG A 132 9.50 0.05 -14.20
N LEU A 133 8.99 -0.48 -13.12
CA LEU A 133 9.69 -1.46 -12.31
C LEU A 133 9.55 -2.84 -12.96
N LEU A 134 10.65 -3.52 -13.16
CA LEU A 134 10.70 -4.84 -13.80
C LEU A 134 10.93 -5.94 -12.78
N GLU A 135 12.01 -5.84 -12.01
CA GLU A 135 12.37 -6.82 -10.99
C GLU A 135 13.16 -6.17 -9.86
N CYS A 136 13.06 -6.74 -8.67
CA CYS A 136 13.89 -6.44 -7.50
C CYS A 136 14.27 -7.78 -6.89
N PRO A 137 15.40 -8.39 -7.23
CA PRO A 137 15.78 -9.70 -6.72
C PRO A 137 15.91 -9.70 -5.20
N ASP A 138 15.57 -10.81 -4.57
CA ASP A 138 15.67 -10.96 -3.13
C ASP A 138 17.11 -10.78 -2.64
N GLY A 139 17.26 -10.26 -1.42
CA GLY A 139 18.57 -10.03 -0.79
C GLY A 139 19.41 -8.93 -1.42
N THR A 140 18.90 -8.18 -2.42
CA THR A 140 19.62 -7.08 -3.06
C THR A 140 19.01 -5.70 -2.76
N THR A 141 19.84 -4.66 -2.86
CA THR A 141 19.41 -3.26 -2.80
C THR A 141 19.13 -2.66 -4.19
N TRP A 142 19.23 -3.46 -5.25
CA TRP A 142 19.07 -3.03 -6.64
C TRP A 142 17.74 -3.51 -7.21
N CYS A 143 17.16 -2.67 -8.07
CA CYS A 143 16.01 -3.04 -8.90
C CYS A 143 16.31 -2.72 -10.36
N LYS A 144 15.82 -3.57 -11.26
CA LYS A 144 15.86 -3.34 -12.69
C LYS A 144 14.63 -2.56 -13.11
N ILE A 145 14.86 -1.52 -13.87
CA ILE A 145 13.83 -0.60 -14.34
C ILE A 145 13.96 -0.34 -15.84
N GLU A 146 12.89 0.21 -16.41
CA GLU A 146 12.88 0.76 -17.77
C GLU A 146 12.36 2.20 -17.73
N ALA A 147 13.17 3.11 -18.25
CA ALA A 147 12.84 4.53 -18.39
C ALA A 147 13.05 4.94 -19.85
N ASP A 148 11.99 5.36 -20.54
CA ASP A 148 12.02 5.83 -21.94
C ASP A 148 12.80 4.91 -22.89
N GLY A 149 12.66 3.58 -22.71
CA GLY A 149 13.32 2.56 -23.52
C GLY A 149 14.73 2.17 -23.03
N TYR A 150 15.29 2.88 -22.05
CA TYR A 150 16.56 2.50 -21.43
C TYR A 150 16.33 1.49 -20.31
N LEU A 151 16.98 0.35 -20.40
CA LEU A 151 16.98 -0.71 -19.39
C LEU A 151 18.23 -0.58 -18.51
N GLY A 152 18.05 -0.84 -17.21
CA GLY A 152 19.18 -0.88 -16.29
C GLY A 152 18.78 -1.00 -14.85
N TRP A 153 19.76 -0.85 -13.98
CA TRP A 153 19.66 -1.05 -12.54
C TRP A 153 19.82 0.25 -11.77
N LEU A 154 18.96 0.42 -10.76
CA LEU A 154 18.97 1.54 -9.84
C LEU A 154 18.85 1.03 -8.40
N ARG A 155 19.49 1.70 -7.44
CA ARG A 155 19.39 1.31 -6.03
C ARG A 155 18.06 1.74 -5.44
N LYS A 156 17.48 0.92 -4.56
CA LYS A 156 16.22 1.21 -3.87
C LYS A 156 16.23 2.55 -3.11
N ALA A 157 17.40 3.02 -2.68
CA ALA A 157 17.57 4.31 -2.02
C ALA A 157 17.52 5.53 -2.97
N GLU A 158 17.50 5.32 -4.29
CA GLU A 158 17.55 6.38 -5.31
C GLU A 158 16.19 6.69 -5.92
N PHE A 159 15.14 5.98 -5.50
CA PHE A 159 13.78 6.15 -5.99
C PHE A 159 12.75 5.78 -4.91
N TRP A 160 11.51 6.14 -5.17
CA TRP A 160 10.35 5.76 -4.36
C TRP A 160 9.39 4.88 -5.19
N GLY A 161 8.71 3.91 -4.55
CA GLY A 161 7.77 2.99 -5.20
C GLY A 161 8.00 1.52 -4.86
N VAL A 162 8.97 1.22 -3.97
CA VAL A 162 9.31 -0.12 -3.47
C VAL A 162 9.67 -0.03 -1.99
N TYR A 163 9.29 -1.02 -1.21
CA TYR A 163 9.75 -1.14 0.18
C TYR A 163 11.18 -1.68 0.23
N SER A 164 11.94 -1.30 1.26
CA SER A 164 13.36 -1.68 1.40
C SER A 164 13.58 -3.20 1.36
N GLY A 165 12.69 -3.98 1.98
CA GLY A 165 12.73 -5.44 2.02
C GLY A 165 11.88 -6.14 0.95
N GLU A 166 11.28 -5.39 0.02
CA GLU A 166 10.42 -5.98 -1.00
C GLU A 166 11.24 -6.62 -2.11
N SER A 167 10.87 -7.85 -2.50
CA SER A 167 11.34 -8.51 -3.72
C SER A 167 10.22 -8.55 -4.76
N LEU A 168 10.58 -8.49 -6.03
CA LEU A 168 9.70 -8.57 -7.19
C LEU A 168 10.42 -9.36 -8.29
N GLU A 169 9.82 -10.44 -8.76
CA GLU A 169 10.27 -11.28 -9.86
C GLU A 169 9.48 -10.99 -11.14
#